data_47051d3a5004b082b5a6122f67a61c4e
#
_entry.id   47051d3a5004b082b5a6122f67a61c4e
#
_cell.length_a   1.000
_cell.length_b   1.000
_cell.length_c   1.000
_cell.angle_alpha   90.00
_cell.angle_beta   90.00
_cell.angle_gamma   90.00
#
_symmetry.space_group_name_H-M   'P 1'
#
loop_
_entity.id
_entity.type
_entity.pdbx_description
1 polymer ?
#
loop_
_entity_poly.entity_id
_entity_poly.type
_entity_poly.pdbx_seq_one_letter_code
_entity_poly.pdbx_strand_id
1 'polypeptide(L)'
;VLLAGTPECLGGIGKNVKEGQTPSMIDNQLYLMDLQSKQIEPLTRTFNPNVMQTVWSAVDNCVYFTAEDRDCIALFRLNPAKKHIEKVNVPEEMVLGFSVAEKASSLSFYGESASNSHRLYVVDLKKDASKLEEDLNGELKDVLLGECKAWDFVNSRGDTICGRYYLPPHFDPNKKYPMIV
;
A
#
# COMPACT_ATOMS: atom_id res chain seq x y z
N VAL A 1 -6.30 -16.10 15.13
CA VAL A 1 -4.99 -15.86 14.53
C VAL A 1 -5.18 -15.20 13.18
N LEU A 2 -4.36 -14.17 12.88
CA LEU A 2 -4.30 -13.56 11.56
C LEU A 2 -3.38 -14.40 10.66
N LEU A 3 -3.83 -14.68 9.45
CA LEU A 3 -3.06 -15.38 8.41
C LEU A 3 -2.97 -14.48 7.18
N ALA A 4 -1.84 -14.53 6.50
CA ALA A 4 -1.64 -13.93 5.18
C ALA A 4 -1.22 -15.01 4.18
N GLY A 5 -1.78 -14.98 3.00
CA GLY A 5 -1.46 -15.95 1.96
C GLY A 5 -2.38 -15.82 0.74
N THR A 6 -2.02 -16.51 -0.32
CA THR A 6 -2.86 -16.55 -1.52
C THR A 6 -4.12 -17.38 -1.29
N PRO A 7 -5.22 -17.12 -2.03
CA PRO A 7 -6.44 -17.94 -1.92
C PRO A 7 -6.20 -19.43 -2.12
N GLU A 8 -5.27 -19.81 -2.98
CA GLU A 8 -4.95 -21.23 -3.25
C GLU A 8 -4.33 -21.91 -2.04
N CYS A 9 -3.50 -21.23 -1.27
CA CYS A 9 -2.88 -21.77 -0.04
C CYS A 9 -3.92 -22.18 1.01
N LEU A 10 -5.11 -21.57 0.98
CA LEU A 10 -6.19 -21.80 1.95
C LEU A 10 -7.43 -22.45 1.32
N GLY A 11 -7.23 -23.35 0.36
CA GLY A 11 -8.32 -24.11 -0.28
C GLY A 11 -9.29 -23.25 -1.10
N GLY A 12 -8.85 -22.09 -1.55
CA GLY A 12 -9.63 -21.21 -2.40
C GLY A 12 -10.73 -20.39 -1.70
N ILE A 13 -10.79 -20.37 -0.36
CA ILE A 13 -11.86 -19.66 0.38
C ILE A 13 -11.84 -18.14 0.17
N GLY A 14 -10.70 -17.57 -0.22
CA GLY A 14 -10.54 -16.14 -0.53
C GLY A 14 -10.74 -15.79 -2.01
N LYS A 15 -11.08 -16.74 -2.87
CA LYS A 15 -11.26 -16.49 -4.30
C LYS A 15 -12.36 -15.47 -4.56
N ASN A 16 -12.06 -14.49 -5.43
CA ASN A 16 -12.98 -13.45 -5.87
C ASN A 16 -12.87 -13.29 -7.41
N VAL A 17 -13.01 -14.38 -8.11
CA VAL A 17 -12.99 -14.46 -9.57
C VAL A 17 -14.21 -15.21 -10.07
N LYS A 18 -14.62 -14.95 -11.32
CA LYS A 18 -15.72 -15.67 -11.95
C LYS A 18 -15.40 -17.16 -12.07
N GLU A 19 -16.45 -17.97 -12.11
CA GLU A 19 -16.30 -19.41 -12.37
C GLU A 19 -15.52 -19.65 -13.67
N GLY A 20 -14.56 -20.56 -13.63
CA GLY A 20 -13.67 -20.86 -14.75
C GLY A 20 -12.46 -19.92 -14.90
N GLN A 21 -12.36 -18.88 -14.10
CA GLN A 21 -11.17 -18.03 -14.05
C GLN A 21 -10.21 -18.48 -12.95
N THR A 22 -8.91 -18.38 -13.20
CA THR A 22 -7.88 -18.63 -12.21
C THR A 22 -7.61 -17.35 -11.41
N PRO A 23 -7.66 -17.38 -10.06
CA PRO A 23 -7.28 -16.23 -9.26
C PRO A 23 -5.78 -15.97 -9.38
N SER A 24 -5.34 -14.78 -8.94
CA SER A 24 -3.92 -14.50 -8.81
C SER A 24 -3.27 -15.53 -7.88
N MET A 25 -2.14 -16.08 -8.31
CA MET A 25 -1.35 -17.06 -7.53
C MET A 25 -0.28 -16.39 -6.66
N ILE A 26 -0.11 -15.09 -6.79
CA ILE A 26 0.93 -14.30 -6.10
C ILE A 26 0.35 -13.27 -5.12
N ASP A 27 -0.91 -12.85 -5.32
CA ASP A 27 -1.50 -11.83 -4.46
C ASP A 27 -1.97 -12.40 -3.14
N ASN A 28 -1.43 -11.87 -2.05
CA ASN A 28 -1.80 -12.25 -0.71
C ASN A 28 -3.08 -11.54 -0.27
N GLN A 29 -3.86 -12.26 0.53
CA GLN A 29 -5.02 -11.76 1.26
C GLN A 29 -4.86 -12.03 2.76
N LEU A 30 -5.68 -11.37 3.57
CA LEU A 30 -5.76 -11.59 5.02
C LEU A 30 -6.94 -12.49 5.35
N TYR A 31 -6.69 -13.38 6.31
CA TYR A 31 -7.69 -14.30 6.85
C TYR A 31 -7.65 -14.31 8.37
N LEU A 32 -8.80 -14.54 8.97
CA LEU A 32 -8.93 -14.78 10.40
C LEU A 32 -9.22 -16.26 10.64
N MET A 33 -8.39 -16.90 11.47
CA MET A 33 -8.62 -18.28 11.90
C MET A 33 -9.00 -18.31 13.37
N ASP A 34 -10.13 -18.90 13.67
CA ASP A 34 -10.52 -19.25 15.03
C ASP A 34 -9.71 -20.48 15.51
N LEU A 35 -9.08 -20.37 16.68
CA LEU A 35 -8.18 -21.41 17.17
C LEU A 35 -8.91 -22.65 17.71
N GLN A 36 -10.16 -22.51 18.13
CA GLN A 36 -10.94 -23.60 18.68
C GLN A 36 -11.61 -24.41 17.58
N SER A 37 -12.37 -23.73 16.72
CA SER A 37 -13.12 -24.38 15.64
C SER A 37 -12.28 -24.66 14.39
N LYS A 38 -11.09 -24.02 14.28
CA LYS A 38 -10.21 -24.05 13.09
C LYS A 38 -10.87 -23.47 11.85
N GLN A 39 -11.99 -22.79 12.00
CA GLN A 39 -12.63 -22.10 10.89
C GLN A 39 -11.80 -20.90 10.45
N ILE A 40 -11.69 -20.73 9.13
CA ILE A 40 -10.96 -19.64 8.50
C ILE A 40 -11.94 -18.80 7.69
N GLU A 41 -11.91 -17.49 7.90
CA GLU A 41 -12.71 -16.55 7.12
C GLU A 41 -11.82 -15.53 6.42
N PRO A 42 -12.12 -15.17 5.15
CA PRO A 42 -11.38 -14.12 4.44
C PRO A 42 -11.81 -12.74 4.92
N LEU A 43 -10.83 -11.89 5.24
CA LEU A 43 -11.04 -10.51 5.65
C LEU A 43 -10.93 -9.51 4.48
N THR A 44 -10.13 -9.84 3.47
CA THR A 44 -9.81 -8.95 2.34
C THR A 44 -10.26 -9.50 0.99
N ARG A 45 -11.30 -10.36 0.95
CA ARG A 45 -11.76 -11.03 -0.27
C ARG A 45 -12.08 -10.08 -1.43
N THR A 46 -12.62 -8.91 -1.14
CA THR A 46 -12.99 -7.89 -2.14
C THR A 46 -11.95 -6.78 -2.30
N PHE A 47 -10.84 -6.89 -1.58
CA PHE A 47 -9.74 -5.97 -1.65
C PHE A 47 -8.75 -6.46 -2.71
N ASN A 48 -8.57 -5.66 -3.77
CA ASN A 48 -7.78 -6.08 -4.94
C ASN A 48 -6.25 -5.96 -4.76
N PRO A 49 -5.72 -4.96 -4.01
CA PRO A 49 -4.27 -4.83 -3.85
C PRO A 49 -3.62 -6.03 -3.15
N ASN A 50 -2.37 -6.33 -3.52
CA ASN A 50 -1.59 -7.41 -2.92
C ASN A 50 -1.12 -7.04 -1.52
N VAL A 51 -1.56 -7.79 -0.50
CA VAL A 51 -1.18 -7.56 0.90
C VAL A 51 0.27 -7.96 1.15
N MET A 52 1.01 -7.09 1.81
CA MET A 52 2.43 -7.29 2.13
C MET A 52 2.64 -7.43 3.66
N GLN A 53 3.33 -6.45 4.28
CA GLN A 53 3.58 -6.45 5.72
C GLN A 53 2.30 -6.24 6.51
N THR A 54 2.10 -6.98 7.60
CA THR A 54 0.91 -6.89 8.46
C THR A 54 1.27 -6.88 9.94
N VAL A 55 0.56 -6.04 10.70
CA VAL A 55 0.68 -5.94 12.16
C VAL A 55 -0.70 -5.80 12.78
N TRP A 56 -1.03 -6.64 13.76
CA TRP A 56 -2.25 -6.51 14.56
C TRP A 56 -1.99 -5.63 15.77
N SER A 57 -2.66 -4.50 15.86
CA SER A 57 -2.53 -3.55 16.97
C SER A 57 -3.34 -4.01 18.17
N ALA A 58 -2.69 -4.08 19.33
CA ALA A 58 -3.36 -4.35 20.62
C ALA A 58 -4.11 -3.13 21.17
N VAL A 59 -3.83 -1.92 20.65
CA VAL A 59 -4.39 -0.66 21.17
C VAL A 59 -5.83 -0.45 20.72
N ASP A 60 -6.12 -0.72 19.45
CA ASP A 60 -7.41 -0.47 18.81
C ASP A 60 -8.03 -1.72 18.17
N ASN A 61 -7.35 -2.86 18.32
CA ASN A 61 -7.75 -4.14 17.75
C ASN A 61 -7.94 -4.13 16.23
N CYS A 62 -7.25 -3.23 15.54
CA CYS A 62 -7.20 -3.16 14.09
C CYS A 62 -5.95 -3.85 13.53
N VAL A 63 -6.03 -4.29 12.29
CA VAL A 63 -4.89 -4.78 11.52
C VAL A 63 -4.40 -3.67 10.63
N TYR A 64 -3.13 -3.29 10.79
CA TYR A 64 -2.43 -2.39 9.89
C TYR A 64 -1.62 -3.21 8.90
N PHE A 65 -1.64 -2.82 7.63
CA PHE A 65 -0.90 -3.54 6.61
C PHE A 65 -0.54 -2.64 5.43
N THR A 66 0.56 -2.96 4.78
CA THR A 66 0.89 -2.38 3.48
C THR A 66 0.34 -3.26 2.37
N ALA A 67 0.00 -2.64 1.25
CA ALA A 67 -0.39 -3.36 0.04
C ALA A 67 0.09 -2.63 -1.22
N GLU A 68 0.47 -3.41 -2.22
CA GLU A 68 0.73 -2.92 -3.57
C GLU A 68 -0.60 -2.56 -4.23
N ASP A 69 -0.85 -1.26 -4.35
CA ASP A 69 -2.05 -0.70 -4.96
C ASP A 69 -1.66 0.04 -6.25
N ARG A 70 -1.73 -0.68 -7.36
CA ARG A 70 -1.33 -0.20 -8.69
C ARG A 70 0.16 0.16 -8.74
N ASP A 71 0.48 1.45 -8.68
CA ASP A 71 1.83 2.02 -8.79
C ASP A 71 2.39 2.50 -7.44
N CYS A 72 1.70 2.19 -6.33
CA CYS A 72 2.05 2.61 -4.97
C CYS A 72 2.14 1.42 -4.01
N ILE A 73 2.86 1.59 -2.90
CA ILE A 73 2.74 0.74 -1.72
C ILE A 73 2.06 1.56 -0.63
N ALA A 74 0.77 1.36 -0.47
CA ALA A 74 -0.03 2.16 0.46
C ALA A 74 -0.21 1.44 1.80
N LEU A 75 -0.42 2.24 2.87
CA LEU A 75 -0.72 1.76 4.21
C LEU A 75 -2.24 1.74 4.43
N PHE A 76 -2.74 0.64 4.96
CA PHE A 76 -4.16 0.42 5.23
C PHE A 76 -4.42 0.03 6.68
N ARG A 77 -5.63 0.31 7.13
CA ARG A 77 -6.18 -0.15 8.40
C ARG A 77 -7.43 -0.99 8.15
N LEU A 78 -7.48 -2.19 8.68
CA LEU A 78 -8.64 -3.08 8.65
C LEU A 78 -9.20 -3.21 10.06
N ASN A 79 -10.49 -2.97 10.23
CA ASN A 79 -11.22 -3.38 11.43
C ASN A 79 -11.80 -4.79 11.20
N PRO A 80 -11.28 -5.84 11.87
CA PRO A 80 -11.72 -7.21 11.59
C PRO A 80 -13.19 -7.46 11.91
N ALA A 81 -13.70 -6.85 12.98
CA ALA A 81 -15.10 -7.04 13.40
C ALA A 81 -16.10 -6.42 12.40
N LYS A 82 -15.75 -5.30 11.79
CA LYS A 82 -16.56 -4.59 10.79
C LYS A 82 -16.25 -5.00 9.36
N LYS A 83 -15.15 -5.72 9.14
CA LYS A 83 -14.59 -6.02 7.80
C LYS A 83 -14.41 -4.75 6.94
N HIS A 84 -14.09 -3.65 7.59
CA HIS A 84 -13.94 -2.34 6.96
C HIS A 84 -12.46 -2.03 6.79
N ILE A 85 -12.08 -1.72 5.55
CA ILE A 85 -10.71 -1.34 5.17
C ILE A 85 -10.72 0.13 4.78
N GLU A 86 -9.74 0.87 5.29
CA GLU A 86 -9.52 2.26 4.92
C GLU A 86 -8.02 2.50 4.70
N LYS A 87 -7.70 3.41 3.80
CA LYS A 87 -6.32 3.84 3.58
C LYS A 87 -5.92 4.79 4.71
N VAL A 88 -4.75 4.58 5.28
CA VAL A 88 -4.13 5.53 6.22
C VAL A 88 -3.50 6.64 5.41
N ASN A 89 -3.83 7.88 5.75
CA ASN A 89 -3.29 9.04 5.05
C ASN A 89 -1.83 9.29 5.47
N VAL A 90 -0.91 9.10 4.54
CA VAL A 90 0.53 9.31 4.73
C VAL A 90 1.11 10.13 3.58
N PRO A 91 2.18 10.91 3.81
CA PRO A 91 2.71 11.83 2.80
C PRO A 91 3.48 11.15 1.67
N GLU A 92 3.96 9.90 1.87
CA GLU A 92 4.75 9.20 0.86
C GLU A 92 3.90 8.18 0.08
N GLU A 93 4.27 7.94 -1.17
CA GLU A 93 3.55 7.04 -2.08
C GLU A 93 3.97 5.57 -1.89
N MET A 94 5.20 5.36 -1.44
CA MET A 94 5.79 4.04 -1.21
C MET A 94 6.10 3.88 0.28
N VAL A 95 5.26 3.18 1.01
CA VAL A 95 5.51 2.79 2.42
C VAL A 95 6.33 1.51 2.41
N LEU A 96 7.63 1.63 2.57
CA LEU A 96 8.57 0.51 2.46
C LEU A 96 8.60 -0.37 3.72
N GLY A 97 8.22 0.18 4.86
CA GLY A 97 8.07 -0.57 6.09
C GLY A 97 7.48 0.28 7.20
N PHE A 98 6.82 -0.35 8.15
CA PHE A 98 6.17 0.34 9.27
C PHE A 98 6.21 -0.49 10.55
N SER A 99 5.98 0.18 11.67
CA SER A 99 5.82 -0.43 12.99
C SER A 99 4.71 0.28 13.76
N VAL A 100 3.87 -0.48 14.46
CA VAL A 100 2.77 0.03 15.28
C VAL A 100 3.19 0.04 16.74
N ALA A 101 2.90 1.12 17.44
CA ALA A 101 3.21 1.23 18.87
C ALA A 101 2.35 0.27 19.71
N GLU A 102 2.95 -0.42 20.68
CA GLU A 102 2.25 -1.38 21.54
C GLU A 102 1.26 -0.74 22.51
N LYS A 103 1.49 0.50 22.92
CA LYS A 103 0.76 1.19 24.00
C LYS A 103 0.21 2.56 23.62
N ALA A 104 0.33 2.96 22.37
CA ALA A 104 -0.13 4.27 21.89
C ALA A 104 -0.82 4.15 20.53
N SER A 105 -1.78 5.03 20.26
CA SER A 105 -2.43 5.13 18.94
C SER A 105 -1.51 5.84 17.96
N SER A 106 -0.36 5.24 17.68
CA SER A 106 0.64 5.77 16.76
C SER A 106 1.37 4.65 16.03
N LEU A 107 1.92 4.96 14.89
CA LEU A 107 2.83 4.11 14.15
C LEU A 107 3.99 4.92 13.61
N SER A 108 5.08 4.28 13.28
CA SER A 108 6.16 4.85 12.48
C SER A 108 6.26 4.13 11.16
N PHE A 109 6.66 4.85 10.12
CA PHE A 109 6.97 4.25 8.83
C PHE A 109 8.13 4.97 8.17
N TYR A 110 8.82 4.25 7.31
CA TYR A 110 9.75 4.85 6.36
C TYR A 110 9.23 4.60 4.94
N GLY A 111 9.44 5.60 4.11
CA GLY A 111 8.91 5.56 2.76
C GLY A 111 9.58 6.58 1.86
N GLU A 112 9.13 6.60 0.63
CA GLU A 112 9.62 7.50 -0.41
C GLU A 112 8.52 7.85 -1.40
N SER A 113 8.76 8.87 -2.19
CA SER A 113 7.97 9.22 -3.35
C SER A 113 8.89 9.49 -4.54
N ALA A 114 8.31 9.72 -5.71
CA ALA A 114 9.07 9.98 -6.91
C ALA A 114 10.03 11.19 -6.81
N SER A 115 9.74 12.13 -5.92
CA SER A 115 10.53 13.37 -5.73
C SER A 115 11.19 13.45 -4.34
N ASN A 116 10.96 12.48 -3.48
CA ASN A 116 11.53 12.42 -2.14
C ASN A 116 12.14 11.04 -1.92
N SER A 117 13.41 11.01 -1.59
CA SER A 117 14.06 9.78 -1.17
C SER A 117 13.65 9.41 0.27
N HIS A 118 14.20 8.34 0.81
CA HIS A 118 13.78 7.75 2.07
C HIS A 118 13.63 8.74 3.22
N ARG A 119 12.43 8.76 3.81
CA ARG A 119 12.05 9.59 4.95
C ARG A 119 11.38 8.76 6.03
N LEU A 120 11.67 9.10 7.28
CA LEU A 120 11.07 8.48 8.47
C LEU A 120 9.99 9.39 9.06
N TYR A 121 8.83 8.82 9.33
CA TYR A 121 7.68 9.51 9.89
C TYR A 121 7.12 8.81 11.13
N VAL A 122 6.51 9.60 11.99
CA VAL A 122 5.57 9.13 13.03
C VAL A 122 4.17 9.64 12.71
N VAL A 123 3.19 8.76 12.79
CA VAL A 123 1.77 9.04 12.52
C VAL A 123 0.99 8.97 13.82
N ASP A 124 0.28 10.03 14.16
CA ASP A 124 -0.75 10.05 15.20
C ASP A 124 -2.06 9.54 14.59
N LEU A 125 -2.44 8.32 14.91
CA LEU A 125 -3.62 7.65 14.35
C LEU A 125 -4.96 8.22 14.82
N LYS A 126 -4.96 9.03 15.90
CA LYS A 126 -6.17 9.72 16.38
C LYS A 126 -6.41 11.03 15.64
N LYS A 127 -5.34 11.70 15.26
CA LYS A 127 -5.39 13.00 14.58
C LYS A 127 -5.28 12.89 13.07
N ASP A 128 -4.98 11.69 12.56
CA ASP A 128 -4.65 11.44 11.15
C ASP A 128 -3.56 12.40 10.66
N ALA A 129 -2.48 12.50 11.45
CA ALA A 129 -1.41 13.46 11.22
C ALA A 129 -0.04 12.79 11.24
N SER A 130 0.75 13.04 10.20
CA SER A 130 2.12 12.56 10.06
C SER A 130 3.11 13.66 10.40
N LYS A 131 4.16 13.30 11.14
CA LYS A 131 5.28 14.17 11.46
C LYS A 131 6.55 13.56 10.88
N LEU A 132 7.28 14.33 10.08
CA LEU A 132 8.63 13.96 9.62
C LEU A 132 9.58 13.98 10.81
N GLU A 133 10.25 12.86 11.04
CA GLU A 133 11.30 12.73 12.09
C GLU A 133 12.70 12.83 11.48
N GLU A 134 12.92 12.25 10.30
CA GLU A 134 14.22 12.25 9.65
C GLU A 134 14.09 12.21 8.13
N ASP A 135 14.86 13.01 7.43
CA ASP A 135 15.11 12.93 6.00
C ASP A 135 16.47 12.25 5.79
N LEU A 136 16.46 10.96 5.42
CA LEU A 136 17.66 10.15 5.34
C LEU A 136 18.58 10.55 4.16
N ASN A 137 18.12 11.39 3.27
CA ASN A 137 18.86 11.90 2.12
C ASN A 137 18.81 13.43 2.05
N GLY A 138 18.86 14.08 3.20
CA GLY A 138 18.79 15.54 3.31
C GLY A 138 19.89 16.29 2.54
N GLU A 139 21.00 15.60 2.19
CA GLU A 139 22.05 16.13 1.32
C GLU A 139 21.59 16.34 -0.14
N LEU A 140 20.51 15.65 -0.56
CA LEU A 140 19.92 15.79 -1.90
C LEU A 140 18.96 16.98 -2.03
N LYS A 141 18.74 17.74 -0.95
CA LYS A 141 17.79 18.88 -0.93
C LYS A 141 18.02 19.94 -2.03
N ASP A 142 19.27 20.09 -2.46
CA ASP A 142 19.66 21.04 -3.50
C ASP A 142 19.70 20.42 -4.91
N VAL A 143 19.35 19.13 -5.04
CA VAL A 143 19.26 18.44 -6.32
C VAL A 143 17.89 18.71 -6.92
N LEU A 144 17.88 19.29 -8.12
CA LEU A 144 16.66 19.52 -8.87
C LEU A 144 16.17 18.20 -9.47
N LEU A 145 15.11 17.67 -8.90
CA LEU A 145 14.41 16.50 -9.44
C LEU A 145 13.27 16.95 -10.37
N GLY A 146 13.00 16.15 -11.39
CA GLY A 146 11.87 16.34 -12.27
C GLY A 146 10.55 15.95 -11.59
N GLU A 147 9.45 16.48 -12.10
CA GLU A 147 8.12 16.11 -11.65
C GLU A 147 7.74 14.71 -12.14
N CYS A 148 7.22 13.86 -11.27
CA CYS A 148 6.61 12.58 -11.65
C CYS A 148 5.09 12.73 -11.68
N LYS A 149 4.45 12.20 -12.72
CA LYS A 149 2.99 12.20 -12.86
C LYS A 149 2.47 10.80 -13.14
N ALA A 150 1.36 10.46 -12.50
CA ALA A 150 0.60 9.27 -12.85
C ALA A 150 -0.01 9.45 -14.25
N TRP A 151 -0.05 8.36 -15.00
CA TRP A 151 -0.60 8.30 -16.33
C TRP A 151 -1.31 6.97 -16.55
N ASP A 152 -2.62 7.02 -16.55
CA ASP A 152 -3.46 5.86 -16.80
C ASP A 152 -3.97 5.90 -18.23
N PHE A 153 -3.98 4.76 -18.91
CA PHE A 153 -4.57 4.63 -20.22
C PHE A 153 -5.29 3.29 -20.38
N VAL A 154 -6.25 3.26 -21.29
CA VAL A 154 -6.99 2.03 -21.62
C VAL A 154 -6.34 1.40 -22.86
N ASN A 155 -5.96 0.14 -22.74
CA ASN A 155 -5.38 -0.61 -23.85
C ASN A 155 -6.47 -1.08 -24.83
N SER A 156 -6.06 -1.71 -25.94
CA SER A 156 -6.99 -2.21 -26.98
C SER A 156 -7.93 -3.32 -26.52
N ARG A 157 -7.68 -3.94 -25.36
CA ARG A 157 -8.53 -4.97 -24.75
C ARG A 157 -9.50 -4.43 -23.71
N GLY A 158 -9.43 -3.13 -23.42
CA GLY A 158 -10.26 -2.48 -22.42
C GLY A 158 -9.67 -2.50 -21.00
N ASP A 159 -8.44 -2.98 -20.81
CA ASP A 159 -7.77 -2.96 -19.51
C ASP A 159 -7.19 -1.57 -19.23
N THR A 160 -7.33 -1.08 -18.00
CA THR A 160 -6.66 0.13 -17.55
C THR A 160 -5.23 -0.21 -17.15
N ILE A 161 -4.28 0.41 -17.81
CA ILE A 161 -2.84 0.30 -17.52
C ILE A 161 -2.42 1.55 -16.77
N CYS A 162 -1.89 1.35 -15.57
CA CYS A 162 -1.35 2.42 -14.75
C CYS A 162 0.14 2.57 -15.02
N GLY A 163 0.59 3.79 -15.23
CA GLY A 163 1.98 4.11 -15.49
C GLY A 163 2.38 5.44 -14.88
N ARG A 164 3.66 5.74 -14.98
CA ARG A 164 4.23 7.03 -14.54
C ARG A 164 5.13 7.58 -15.62
N TYR A 165 5.19 8.90 -15.73
CA TYR A 165 6.17 9.59 -16.55
C TYR A 165 6.86 10.67 -15.74
N TYR A 166 8.14 10.87 -16.05
CA TYR A 166 9.00 11.85 -15.40
C TYR A 166 9.29 12.98 -16.36
N LEU A 167 9.09 14.19 -15.91
CA LEU A 167 9.41 15.40 -16.65
C LEU A 167 10.82 15.89 -16.24
N PRO A 168 11.59 16.49 -17.14
CA PRO A 168 12.87 17.09 -16.77
C PRO A 168 12.64 18.28 -15.80
N PRO A 169 13.64 18.63 -14.98
CA PRO A 169 13.59 19.87 -14.20
C PRO A 169 13.31 21.06 -15.13
N HIS A 170 12.47 22.00 -14.66
CA HIS A 170 12.05 23.17 -15.44
C HIS A 170 11.38 22.82 -16.79
N PHE A 171 10.58 21.76 -16.81
CA PHE A 171 9.81 21.37 -17.99
C PHE A 171 8.98 22.52 -18.55
N ASP A 172 9.15 22.79 -19.87
CA ASP A 172 8.38 23.78 -20.60
C ASP A 172 7.45 23.05 -21.61
N PRO A 173 6.13 23.11 -21.45
CA PRO A 173 5.19 22.39 -22.31
C PRO A 173 5.21 22.86 -23.78
N ASN A 174 5.85 24.00 -24.07
CA ASN A 174 5.98 24.51 -25.44
C ASN A 174 7.24 23.99 -26.14
N LYS A 175 8.08 23.22 -25.45
CA LYS A 175 9.30 22.63 -26.03
C LYS A 175 9.11 21.13 -26.27
N LYS A 176 9.85 20.62 -27.24
CA LYS A 176 9.95 19.18 -27.50
C LYS A 176 11.17 18.64 -26.78
N TYR A 177 10.97 17.49 -26.13
CA TYR A 177 12.02 16.78 -25.41
C TYR A 177 12.19 15.37 -25.98
N PRO A 178 13.41 14.80 -25.97
CA PRO A 178 13.58 13.37 -26.22
C PRO A 178 12.86 12.57 -25.13
N MET A 179 12.25 11.44 -25.51
CA MET A 179 11.55 10.55 -24.58
C MET A 179 12.28 9.21 -24.55
N ILE A 180 12.45 8.66 -23.35
CA ILE A 180 12.90 7.29 -23.11
C ILE A 180 11.69 6.52 -22.60
N VAL A 181 11.44 5.33 -23.18
CA VAL A 181 10.36 4.42 -22.83
C VAL A 181 10.95 3.13 -22.28
#